data_4f18f8c4c3e8ba3c9c3854cdef9b49f7
#
_entry.id   4f18f8c4c3e8ba3c9c3854cdef9b49f7
#
_cell.length_a   1.000
_cell.length_b   1.000
_cell.length_c   1.000
_cell.angle_alpha   90.00
_cell.angle_beta   90.00
_cell.angle_gamma   90.00
#
_symmetry.space_group_name_H-M   'P 1'
#
loop_
_entity.id
_entity.type
_entity.pdbx_description
1 polymer ?
#
loop_
_entity_poly.entity_id
_entity_poly.type
_entity_poly.pdbx_seq_one_letter_code
_entity_poly.pdbx_strand_id
1 'polypeptide(L)'
;MSELAKWYVIHTYSGYENKVAQSIETVIKNRNLEELIQAVVVPTETVTEIANGKTKEVERKTYPGYVLLKMIYTDDTWHIVKSIRGVTGFVGPDSKPTPVSEREIKAMGVGIPKEEQPTIIEVDFQVGDTVRIVGTVMDGLAGPVQDIDMAEGTVTILIAMVGHKPSNVTVRLNQVIKVED
;
A
#
# COMPACT_ATOMS: atom_id res chain seq x y z
N MET A 1 20.01 -10.45 31.78
CA MET A 1 18.85 -10.76 30.92
C MET A 1 18.98 -10.02 29.61
N SER A 2 18.96 -10.73 28.52
CA SER A 2 18.91 -10.07 27.21
C SER A 2 17.52 -9.45 27.04
N GLU A 3 17.45 -8.15 26.86
CA GLU A 3 16.21 -7.49 26.52
C GLU A 3 15.77 -7.97 25.14
N LEU A 4 14.47 -8.26 25.01
CA LEU A 4 13.91 -8.66 23.73
C LEU A 4 13.69 -7.43 22.83
N ALA A 5 14.06 -7.57 21.57
CA ALA A 5 13.76 -6.54 20.59
C ALA A 5 12.25 -6.36 20.42
N LYS A 6 11.81 -5.13 20.41
CA LYS A 6 10.41 -4.75 20.23
C LYS A 6 10.26 -3.82 19.03
N TRP A 7 9.06 -3.75 18.51
CA TRP A 7 8.76 -2.84 17.43
C TRP A 7 8.45 -1.44 17.95
N TYR A 8 9.07 -0.45 17.33
CA TYR A 8 8.85 0.97 17.61
C TYR A 8 8.52 1.70 16.31
N VAL A 9 7.75 2.76 16.42
CA VAL A 9 7.40 3.60 15.27
C VAL A 9 8.15 4.91 15.41
N ILE A 10 8.85 5.32 14.37
CA ILE A 10 9.47 6.64 14.29
C ILE A 10 8.72 7.51 13.30
N HIS A 11 8.64 8.79 13.62
CA HIS A 11 8.04 9.80 12.77
C HIS A 11 9.12 10.48 11.95
N THR A 12 8.87 10.66 10.64
CA THR A 12 9.79 11.32 9.71
C THR A 12 9.08 12.44 8.97
N TYR A 13 9.84 13.28 8.30
CA TYR A 13 9.26 14.19 7.32
C TYR A 13 8.69 13.39 6.16
N SER A 14 7.56 13.86 5.63
CA SER A 14 6.92 13.24 4.46
C SER A 14 7.89 13.22 3.26
N GLY A 15 8.01 12.04 2.64
CA GLY A 15 8.94 11.81 1.54
C GLY A 15 10.34 11.37 1.96
N TYR A 16 10.67 11.40 3.25
CA TYR A 16 11.98 10.98 3.77
C TYR A 16 12.03 9.54 4.28
N GLU A 17 10.93 8.81 4.26
CA GLU A 17 10.82 7.47 4.84
C GLU A 17 11.89 6.51 4.29
N ASN A 18 12.05 6.43 2.99
CA ASN A 18 13.05 5.56 2.35
C ASN A 18 14.48 6.01 2.65
N LYS A 19 14.74 7.31 2.66
CA LYS A 19 16.05 7.87 2.99
C LYS A 19 16.41 7.57 4.44
N VAL A 20 15.45 7.72 5.34
CA VAL A 20 15.64 7.40 6.76
C VAL A 20 15.94 5.91 6.94
N ALA A 21 15.17 5.04 6.29
CA ALA A 21 15.39 3.61 6.35
C ALA A 21 16.78 3.22 5.85
N GLN A 22 17.22 3.74 4.73
CA GLN A 22 18.57 3.51 4.18
C GLN A 22 19.67 4.03 5.11
N SER A 23 19.47 5.20 5.69
CA SER A 23 20.44 5.79 6.63
C SER A 23 20.59 4.93 7.88
N ILE A 24 19.48 4.42 8.41
CA ILE A 24 19.49 3.52 9.57
C ILE A 24 20.21 2.23 9.23
N GLU A 25 19.89 1.61 8.09
CA GLU A 25 20.58 0.40 7.63
C GLU A 25 22.08 0.59 7.48
N THR A 26 22.48 1.73 6.94
CA THR A 26 23.91 2.09 6.80
C THR A 26 24.58 2.20 8.16
N VAL A 27 23.94 2.85 9.12
CA VAL A 27 24.48 2.97 10.50
C VAL A 27 24.57 1.61 11.16
N ILE A 28 23.59 0.75 10.98
CA ILE A 28 23.59 -0.62 11.52
C ILE A 28 24.84 -1.36 11.01
N LYS A 29 25.09 -1.33 9.72
CA LYS A 29 26.24 -1.99 9.09
C LYS A 29 27.58 -1.38 9.56
N ASN A 30 27.66 -0.06 9.59
CA ASN A 30 28.90 0.64 9.92
C ASN A 30 29.30 0.51 11.39
N ARG A 31 28.33 0.34 12.28
CA ARG A 31 28.55 0.25 13.73
C ARG A 31 28.32 -1.14 14.30
N ASN A 32 28.04 -2.15 13.44
CA ASN A 32 27.74 -3.53 13.84
C ASN A 32 26.62 -3.60 14.87
N LEU A 33 25.47 -2.96 14.56
CA LEU A 33 24.32 -2.86 15.45
C LEU A 33 23.21 -3.86 15.10
N GLU A 34 23.50 -4.90 14.32
CA GLU A 34 22.53 -5.87 13.84
C GLU A 34 21.78 -6.58 14.98
N GLU A 35 22.43 -6.76 16.12
CA GLU A 35 21.81 -7.35 17.30
C GLU A 35 20.88 -6.38 18.03
N LEU A 36 21.17 -5.09 17.96
CA LEU A 36 20.39 -4.05 18.63
C LEU A 36 19.24 -3.53 17.77
N ILE A 37 19.49 -3.27 16.48
CA ILE A 37 18.47 -2.83 15.55
C ILE A 37 18.33 -3.93 14.50
N GLN A 38 17.31 -4.77 14.66
CA GLN A 38 17.16 -6.01 13.91
C GLN A 38 16.41 -5.84 12.58
N ALA A 39 15.54 -4.86 12.47
CA ALA A 39 14.76 -4.61 11.26
C ALA A 39 14.37 -3.15 11.13
N VAL A 40 14.31 -2.69 9.88
CA VAL A 40 13.82 -1.36 9.50
C VAL A 40 12.85 -1.57 8.35
N VAL A 41 11.61 -1.13 8.51
CA VAL A 41 10.55 -1.34 7.51
C VAL A 41 9.79 -0.04 7.27
N VAL A 42 9.61 0.31 6.00
CA VAL A 42 8.67 1.35 5.57
C VAL A 42 7.38 0.62 5.20
N PRO A 43 6.28 0.84 5.94
CA PRO A 43 5.03 0.13 5.64
C PRO A 43 4.46 0.59 4.29
N THR A 44 4.30 -0.36 3.37
CA THR A 44 3.76 -0.12 2.03
C THR A 44 2.69 -1.15 1.72
N GLU A 45 1.80 -0.78 0.81
CA GLU A 45 0.80 -1.68 0.25
C GLU A 45 0.91 -1.67 -1.26
N THR A 46 0.58 -2.79 -1.89
CA THR A 46 0.53 -2.89 -3.35
C THR A 46 -0.90 -2.64 -3.81
N VAL A 47 -1.07 -1.64 -4.66
CA VAL A 47 -2.36 -1.28 -5.26
C VAL A 47 -2.32 -1.59 -6.74
N THR A 48 -3.31 -2.32 -7.23
CA THR A 48 -3.51 -2.55 -8.66
C THR A 48 -4.40 -1.44 -9.21
N GLU A 49 -3.81 -0.54 -9.99
CA GLU A 49 -4.56 0.52 -10.67
C GLU A 49 -4.96 0.04 -12.06
N ILE A 50 -6.25 0.14 -12.38
CA ILE A 50 -6.79 -0.20 -13.69
C ILE A 50 -7.37 1.06 -14.31
N ALA A 51 -6.78 1.50 -15.42
CA ALA A 51 -7.19 2.68 -16.16
C ALA A 51 -6.93 2.47 -17.65
N ASN A 52 -7.85 2.91 -18.50
CA ASN A 52 -7.75 2.82 -19.97
C ASN A 52 -7.45 1.41 -20.48
N GLY A 53 -8.02 0.39 -19.84
CA GLY A 53 -7.82 -1.02 -20.19
C GLY A 53 -6.44 -1.56 -19.80
N LYS A 54 -5.63 -0.78 -19.09
CA LYS A 54 -4.30 -1.18 -18.64
C LYS A 54 -4.26 -1.41 -17.14
N THR A 55 -3.49 -2.41 -16.74
CA THR A 55 -3.29 -2.76 -15.34
C THR A 55 -1.89 -2.38 -14.93
N LYS A 56 -1.76 -1.68 -13.81
CA LYS A 56 -0.47 -1.27 -13.27
C LYS A 56 -0.43 -1.51 -11.76
N GLU A 57 0.61 -2.19 -11.30
CA GLU A 57 0.86 -2.35 -9.86
C GLU A 57 1.69 -1.17 -9.35
N VAL A 58 1.22 -0.53 -8.30
CA VAL A 58 1.89 0.62 -7.66
C VAL A 58 2.06 0.32 -6.18
N GLU A 59 3.24 0.60 -5.66
CA GLU A 59 3.44 0.57 -4.22
C GLU A 59 3.12 1.93 -3.63
N ARG A 60 2.22 1.93 -2.64
CA ARG A 60 1.87 3.12 -1.88
C ARG A 60 2.29 2.96 -0.43
N LYS A 61 2.75 4.04 0.18
CA LYS A 61 3.05 4.05 1.60
C LYS A 61 1.73 4.02 2.38
N THR A 62 1.55 3.00 3.20
CA THR A 62 0.35 2.83 4.01
C THR A 62 0.25 3.91 5.08
N TYR A 63 1.40 4.27 5.65
CA TYR A 63 1.50 5.29 6.70
C TYR A 63 2.59 6.29 6.33
N PRO A 64 2.29 7.33 5.51
CA PRO A 64 3.29 8.34 5.14
C PRO A 64 3.84 9.06 6.38
N GLY A 65 5.15 9.26 6.42
CA GLY A 65 5.83 9.90 7.55
C GLY A 65 6.16 8.97 8.71
N TYR A 66 6.00 7.65 8.55
CA TYR A 66 6.29 6.66 9.58
C TYR A 66 7.23 5.58 9.08
N VAL A 67 8.15 5.16 9.95
CA VAL A 67 9.05 4.02 9.71
C VAL A 67 9.00 3.11 10.92
N LEU A 68 8.96 1.80 10.69
CA LEU A 68 8.91 0.79 11.74
C LEU A 68 10.32 0.27 12.01
N LEU A 69 10.69 0.17 13.29
CA LEU A 69 11.96 -0.36 13.74
C LEU A 69 11.75 -1.50 14.72
N LYS A 70 12.43 -2.62 14.49
CA LYS A 70 12.54 -3.67 15.49
C LYS A 70 13.91 -3.53 16.14
N MET A 71 13.94 -3.12 17.40
CA MET A 71 15.19 -2.85 18.10
C MET A 71 15.08 -3.14 19.61
N ILE A 72 16.23 -3.32 20.23
CA ILE A 72 16.35 -3.30 21.68
C ILE A 72 16.51 -1.83 22.08
N TYR A 73 15.56 -1.32 22.87
CA TYR A 73 15.61 0.07 23.32
C TYR A 73 16.69 0.27 24.37
N THR A 74 17.64 1.14 24.04
CA THR A 74 18.64 1.65 24.98
C THR A 74 18.80 3.16 24.71
N ASP A 75 19.43 3.87 25.65
CA ASP A 75 19.73 5.28 25.42
C ASP A 75 20.59 5.49 24.17
N ASP A 76 21.52 4.57 23.91
CA ASP A 76 22.39 4.62 22.73
C ASP A 76 21.59 4.42 21.44
N THR A 77 20.72 3.42 21.37
CA THR A 77 19.89 3.19 20.16
C THR A 77 18.93 4.34 19.92
N TRP A 78 18.35 4.88 20.98
CA TRP A 78 17.46 6.04 20.91
C TRP A 78 18.20 7.26 20.32
N HIS A 79 19.40 7.56 20.82
CA HIS A 79 20.22 8.66 20.31
C HIS A 79 20.63 8.46 18.86
N ILE A 80 21.03 7.24 18.50
CA ILE A 80 21.42 6.90 17.13
C ILE A 80 20.26 7.16 16.17
N VAL A 81 19.08 6.65 16.47
CA VAL A 81 17.90 6.81 15.62
C VAL A 81 17.47 8.27 15.53
N LYS A 82 17.44 8.99 16.65
CA LYS A 82 17.08 10.42 16.65
C LYS A 82 18.10 11.30 15.90
N SER A 83 19.34 10.86 15.78
CA SER A 83 20.36 11.61 15.04
C SER A 83 20.26 11.46 13.52
N ILE A 84 19.44 10.53 13.04
CA ILE A 84 19.25 10.31 11.60
C ILE A 84 18.51 11.49 10.99
N ARG A 85 19.05 12.01 9.90
CA ARG A 85 18.44 13.13 9.19
C ARG A 85 17.09 12.73 8.60
N GLY A 86 16.06 13.50 8.90
CA GLY A 86 14.69 13.23 8.48
C GLY A 86 13.80 12.66 9.59
N VAL A 87 14.40 12.14 10.66
CA VAL A 87 13.67 11.65 11.83
C VAL A 87 13.24 12.83 12.69
N THR A 88 11.95 12.94 12.98
CA THR A 88 11.43 13.96 13.89
C THR A 88 11.33 13.47 15.33
N GLY A 89 11.18 12.17 15.53
CA GLY A 89 11.15 11.55 16.84
C GLY A 89 10.46 10.20 16.84
N PHE A 90 10.37 9.59 18.02
CA PHE A 90 9.60 8.36 18.22
C PHE A 90 8.14 8.70 18.47
N VAL A 91 7.26 7.77 18.09
CA VAL A 91 5.84 7.84 18.46
C VAL A 91 5.70 7.40 19.91
N GLY A 92 5.04 8.22 20.71
CA GLY A 92 4.86 8.00 22.15
C GLY A 92 5.34 9.20 22.97
N PRO A 93 5.34 9.10 24.31
CA PRO A 93 5.88 10.16 25.16
C PRO A 93 7.34 10.44 24.87
N ASP A 94 7.74 11.70 24.90
CA ASP A 94 9.11 12.15 24.58
C ASP A 94 10.18 11.46 25.41
N SER A 95 9.87 11.09 26.62
CA SER A 95 10.83 10.46 27.53
C SER A 95 10.93 8.94 27.35
N LYS A 96 9.95 8.32 26.72
CA LYS A 96 9.94 6.87 26.56
C LYS A 96 9.03 6.45 25.38
N PRO A 97 9.60 5.98 24.28
CA PRO A 97 8.79 5.50 23.16
C PRO A 97 7.93 4.29 23.56
N THR A 98 6.73 4.21 23.01
CA THR A 98 5.81 3.11 23.27
C THR A 98 6.02 2.01 22.24
N PRO A 99 6.35 0.78 22.64
CA PRO A 99 6.48 -0.32 21.69
C PRO A 99 5.13 -0.71 21.11
N VAL A 100 5.14 -1.13 19.86
CA VAL A 100 3.98 -1.63 19.13
C VAL A 100 3.97 -3.14 19.21
N SER A 101 2.82 -3.74 19.45
CA SER A 101 2.70 -5.20 19.54
C SER A 101 2.89 -5.86 18.17
N GLU A 102 3.35 -7.12 18.16
CA GLU A 102 3.48 -7.89 16.92
C GLU A 102 2.14 -8.01 16.17
N ARG A 103 1.04 -8.06 16.90
CA ARG A 103 -0.30 -8.11 16.31
C ARG A 103 -0.61 -6.85 15.51
N GLU A 104 -0.26 -5.69 16.03
CA GLU A 104 -0.44 -4.41 15.34
C GLU A 104 0.49 -4.31 14.11
N ILE A 105 1.72 -4.80 14.23
CA ILE A 105 2.66 -4.84 13.12
C ILE A 105 2.15 -5.73 11.98
N LYS A 106 1.59 -6.89 12.28
CA LYS A 106 0.97 -7.76 11.28
C LYS A 106 -0.26 -7.10 10.64
N ALA A 107 -1.06 -6.38 11.43
CA ALA A 107 -2.20 -5.62 10.91
C ALA A 107 -1.77 -4.51 9.95
N MET A 108 -0.54 -4.01 10.07
CA MET A 108 0.06 -3.03 9.16
C MET A 108 0.66 -3.65 7.89
N GLY A 109 0.54 -4.98 7.72
CA GLY A 109 1.03 -5.69 6.55
C GLY A 109 2.51 -6.07 6.59
N VAL A 110 3.18 -5.85 7.70
CA VAL A 110 4.60 -6.17 7.86
C VAL A 110 4.78 -7.66 8.16
N GLY A 111 5.67 -8.32 7.43
CA GLY A 111 5.94 -9.74 7.60
C GLY A 111 4.92 -10.67 6.97
N ILE A 112 3.92 -10.14 6.26
CA ILE A 112 2.97 -10.93 5.49
C ILE A 112 3.55 -11.09 4.07
N PRO A 113 3.69 -12.33 3.56
CA PRO A 113 4.12 -12.54 2.18
C PRO A 113 3.24 -11.77 1.20
N LYS A 114 3.85 -11.27 0.12
CA LYS A 114 3.14 -10.45 -0.87
C LYS A 114 1.91 -11.16 -1.44
N GLU A 115 1.98 -12.47 -1.58
CA GLU A 115 0.89 -13.31 -2.09
C GLU A 115 -0.30 -13.41 -1.13
N GLU A 116 -0.08 -13.20 0.17
CA GLU A 116 -1.11 -13.27 1.21
C GLU A 116 -1.68 -11.89 1.57
N GLN A 117 -1.12 -10.82 1.01
CA GLN A 117 -1.63 -9.48 1.26
C GLN A 117 -2.95 -9.28 0.50
N PRO A 118 -3.93 -8.56 1.10
CA PRO A 118 -5.17 -8.28 0.40
C PRO A 118 -4.89 -7.47 -0.86
N THR A 119 -5.50 -7.88 -1.97
CA THR A 119 -5.38 -7.16 -3.23
C THR A 119 -6.27 -5.93 -3.20
N ILE A 120 -5.66 -4.77 -3.30
CA ILE A 120 -6.39 -3.51 -3.40
C ILE A 120 -6.44 -3.15 -4.89
N ILE A 121 -7.66 -3.03 -5.42
CA ILE A 121 -7.89 -2.69 -6.82
C ILE A 121 -8.54 -1.30 -6.87
N GLU A 122 -7.95 -0.40 -7.64
CA GLU A 122 -8.52 0.91 -7.93
C GLU A 122 -8.80 1.04 -9.42
N VAL A 123 -9.96 1.57 -9.74
CA VAL A 123 -10.38 1.84 -11.13
C VAL A 123 -10.70 3.32 -11.28
N ASP A 124 -10.58 3.82 -12.50
CA ASP A 124 -10.84 5.23 -12.83
C ASP A 124 -12.29 5.54 -13.16
N PHE A 125 -13.18 4.58 -13.00
CA PHE A 125 -14.63 4.72 -13.24
C PHE A 125 -15.43 4.22 -12.03
N GLN A 126 -16.68 4.62 -11.96
CA GLN A 126 -17.60 4.24 -10.89
C GLN A 126 -18.97 3.89 -11.47
N VAL A 127 -19.86 3.33 -10.64
CA VAL A 127 -21.24 3.02 -11.03
C VAL A 127 -21.92 4.31 -11.53
N GLY A 128 -22.54 4.22 -12.69
CA GLY A 128 -23.18 5.34 -13.37
C GLY A 128 -22.33 5.99 -14.47
N ASP A 129 -21.03 5.76 -14.47
CA ASP A 129 -20.16 6.25 -15.55
C ASP A 129 -20.36 5.41 -16.83
N THR A 130 -20.17 6.04 -17.98
CA THR A 130 -20.19 5.34 -19.25
C THR A 130 -18.80 4.82 -19.58
N VAL A 131 -18.71 3.54 -19.89
CA VAL A 131 -17.47 2.87 -20.28
C VAL A 131 -17.63 2.14 -21.60
N ARG A 132 -16.53 1.95 -22.30
CA ARG A 132 -16.49 1.22 -23.57
C ARG A 132 -15.73 -0.08 -23.39
N ILE A 133 -16.25 -1.18 -23.91
CA ILE A 133 -15.59 -2.48 -23.86
C ILE A 133 -14.47 -2.53 -24.92
N VAL A 134 -13.32 -3.06 -24.51
CA VAL A 134 -12.15 -3.21 -25.39
C VAL A 134 -11.53 -4.60 -25.20
N GLY A 135 -10.90 -5.11 -26.24
CA GLY A 135 -10.14 -6.36 -26.17
C GLY A 135 -10.97 -7.64 -26.07
N THR A 136 -12.25 -7.58 -26.35
CA THR A 136 -13.14 -8.75 -26.36
C THR A 136 -13.92 -8.81 -27.67
N VAL A 137 -14.71 -9.87 -27.84
CA VAL A 137 -15.64 -9.99 -28.99
C VAL A 137 -16.68 -8.87 -29.02
N MET A 138 -16.87 -8.17 -27.91
CA MET A 138 -17.78 -7.03 -27.77
C MET A 138 -17.07 -5.68 -27.85
N ASP A 139 -15.85 -5.67 -28.38
CA ASP A 139 -15.06 -4.45 -28.52
C ASP A 139 -15.84 -3.34 -29.23
N GLY A 140 -15.79 -2.14 -28.68
CA GLY A 140 -16.49 -0.98 -29.23
C GLY A 140 -17.90 -0.73 -28.67
N LEU A 141 -18.49 -1.67 -27.94
CA LEU A 141 -19.77 -1.45 -27.27
C LEU A 141 -19.57 -0.60 -26.03
N ALA A 142 -20.47 0.32 -25.78
CA ALA A 142 -20.41 1.23 -24.64
C ALA A 142 -21.76 1.27 -23.90
N GLY A 143 -21.69 1.52 -22.60
CA GLY A 143 -22.87 1.66 -21.78
C GLY A 143 -22.54 2.08 -20.35
N PRO A 144 -23.56 2.41 -19.56
CA PRO A 144 -23.36 2.80 -18.17
C PRO A 144 -22.99 1.60 -17.28
N VAL A 145 -22.09 1.83 -16.34
CA VAL A 145 -21.72 0.82 -15.33
C VAL A 145 -22.89 0.62 -14.36
N GLN A 146 -23.31 -0.62 -14.20
CA GLN A 146 -24.39 -1.00 -13.29
C GLN A 146 -23.85 -1.48 -11.95
N ASP A 147 -22.75 -2.22 -11.96
CA ASP A 147 -22.14 -2.78 -10.76
C ASP A 147 -20.65 -3.03 -10.98
N ILE A 148 -19.88 -2.97 -9.90
CA ILE A 148 -18.45 -3.26 -9.91
C ILE A 148 -18.17 -4.27 -8.81
N ASP A 149 -17.60 -5.43 -9.17
CA ASP A 149 -17.17 -6.45 -8.22
C ASP A 149 -15.66 -6.42 -8.11
N MET A 150 -15.17 -5.79 -7.05
CA MET A 150 -13.73 -5.68 -6.79
C MET A 150 -13.11 -7.01 -6.36
N ALA A 151 -13.90 -7.89 -5.73
CA ALA A 151 -13.42 -9.20 -5.30
C ALA A 151 -13.16 -10.13 -6.48
N GLU A 152 -14.07 -10.14 -7.47
CA GLU A 152 -13.92 -10.92 -8.69
C GLU A 152 -13.13 -10.20 -9.79
N GLY A 153 -12.92 -8.89 -9.64
CA GLY A 153 -12.24 -8.08 -10.65
C GLY A 153 -13.07 -7.87 -11.92
N THR A 154 -14.37 -7.76 -11.77
CA THR A 154 -15.32 -7.62 -12.89
C THR A 154 -16.19 -6.38 -12.78
N VAL A 155 -16.76 -5.98 -13.91
CA VAL A 155 -17.70 -4.87 -14.00
C VAL A 155 -18.88 -5.29 -14.85
N THR A 156 -20.09 -4.93 -14.42
CA THR A 156 -21.32 -5.18 -15.15
C THR A 156 -21.77 -3.89 -15.81
N ILE A 157 -22.02 -3.95 -17.12
CA ILE A 157 -22.36 -2.82 -17.96
C ILE A 157 -23.70 -3.10 -18.62
N LEU A 158 -24.56 -2.09 -18.69
CA LEU A 158 -25.82 -2.16 -19.42
C LEU A 158 -25.58 -1.81 -20.89
N ILE A 159 -25.71 -2.80 -21.77
CA ILE A 159 -25.51 -2.62 -23.21
C ILE A 159 -26.88 -2.63 -23.91
N ALA A 160 -27.15 -1.58 -24.65
CA ALA A 160 -28.35 -1.48 -25.52
C ALA A 160 -27.93 -1.68 -26.97
N MET A 161 -28.46 -2.73 -27.61
CA MET A 161 -28.27 -2.98 -29.04
C MET A 161 -29.54 -2.63 -29.81
N VAL A 162 -29.38 -2.14 -31.03
CA VAL A 162 -30.51 -1.82 -31.91
C VAL A 162 -31.31 -3.11 -32.19
N GLY A 163 -32.62 -3.06 -31.92
CA GLY A 163 -33.50 -4.20 -32.12
C GLY A 163 -33.52 -5.24 -31.01
N HIS A 164 -32.75 -5.03 -29.95
CA HIS A 164 -32.70 -5.92 -28.78
C HIS A 164 -32.97 -5.16 -27.47
N LYS A 165 -33.46 -5.88 -26.47
CA LYS A 165 -33.62 -5.29 -25.14
C LYS A 165 -32.26 -5.05 -24.53
N PRO A 166 -32.07 -3.95 -23.75
CA PRO A 166 -30.83 -3.73 -23.00
C PRO A 166 -30.49 -4.94 -22.12
N SER A 167 -29.25 -5.34 -22.14
CA SER A 167 -28.76 -6.50 -21.36
C SER A 167 -27.54 -6.14 -20.55
N ASN A 168 -27.43 -6.74 -19.38
CA ASN A 168 -26.24 -6.61 -18.55
C ASN A 168 -25.14 -7.53 -19.08
N VAL A 169 -23.96 -6.98 -19.28
CA VAL A 169 -22.77 -7.71 -19.71
C VAL A 169 -21.70 -7.56 -18.65
N THR A 170 -21.14 -8.67 -18.21
CA THR A 170 -20.05 -8.67 -17.23
C THR A 170 -18.72 -8.93 -17.93
N VAL A 171 -17.77 -8.03 -17.74
CA VAL A 171 -16.42 -8.12 -18.30
C VAL A 171 -15.40 -7.82 -17.20
N ARG A 172 -14.14 -8.10 -17.47
CA ARG A 172 -13.07 -7.78 -16.52
C ARG A 172 -12.85 -6.28 -16.43
N LEU A 173 -12.37 -5.81 -15.28
CA LEU A 173 -12.09 -4.38 -15.05
C LEU A 173 -11.09 -3.79 -16.05
N ASN A 174 -10.13 -4.60 -16.53
CA ASN A 174 -9.14 -4.15 -17.52
C ASN A 174 -9.62 -4.24 -18.98
N GLN A 175 -10.86 -4.62 -19.19
CA GLN A 175 -11.48 -4.73 -20.53
C GLN A 175 -12.43 -3.59 -20.83
N VAL A 176 -12.39 -2.52 -20.05
CA VAL A 176 -13.21 -1.33 -20.25
C VAL A 176 -12.38 -0.07 -20.17
N ILE A 177 -12.78 0.95 -20.91
CA ILE A 177 -12.20 2.29 -20.87
C ILE A 177 -13.31 3.28 -20.55
N LYS A 178 -13.06 4.18 -19.60
CA LYS A 178 -13.98 5.27 -19.29
C LYS A 178 -14.14 6.17 -20.52
N VAL A 179 -15.37 6.42 -20.89
CA VAL A 179 -15.69 7.36 -21.97
C VAL A 179 -15.88 8.75 -21.35
N GLU A 180 -15.05 9.69 -21.74
CA GLU A 180 -15.21 11.09 -21.37
C GLU A 180 -16.14 11.78 -22.37
N ASP A 181 -17.07 12.58 -21.86
CA ASP A 181 -17.96 13.40 -22.69
C ASP A 181 -17.23 14.62 -23.26
#